data_fd36592f43e5c61f2e926f6cda755d61
#
_entry.id   fd36592f43e5c61f2e926f6cda755d61
#
_cell.length_a   1.000
_cell.length_b   1.000
_cell.length_c   1.000
_cell.angle_alpha   90.00
_cell.angle_beta   90.00
_cell.angle_gamma   90.00
#
_symmetry.space_group_name_H-M   'P 1'
#
loop_
_entity.id
_entity.type
_entity.pdbx_description
1 polymer ?
#
loop_
_entity_poly.entity_id
_entity_poly.type
_entity_poly.pdbx_seq_one_letter_code
_entity_poly.pdbx_strand_id
1 'polypeptide(L)'
;MPTQNYWINRANQRMDSYILQSEQTADEIAKAYYKASKQIEKEMSKVLNGLAAISDPQTAVRALKSNPDSKLIAQLRKAVGTMPDGKEKQEALTLISSPAYQFRLRRLQATLDNAKKECESLYKAELNGATRHLRGLYNDAFLHTVYDIDQGYNALHTFSMFPASRVNKLLTMQWSGLNYSERIWNNTQTLATALKEHMLIAFMTGAGVSSTSSAISRQFQTSAYNARRLVRTETNFIANQAEMDAYKRLGIEKYKYIATLDTRTSAICQSLDGQVFSCDDAQAGVNLPPMHPNCRSTTIMYDSEQPLKERIARDENGNNIKVPGDITYKEWLEKYHPELIEKLLISETNGGTMFIGRSDVSGATRKPKPIGYIEPMPKKQLRRIVKAFAKNGGVIQMSSETDAYLDSKNAEAITYNAKTILLRRNPGRASVFEELIHTAQYRNGKNDGSYESRLKCEIYAQKKLLKYKKVYKLTEAEIEQTKAALRSYEAELREYYQRGE
;
A
#
# COMPACT_ATOMS: atom_id res chain seq x y z
N MET A 1 12.72 -40.55 7.02
CA MET A 1 12.77 -39.12 6.58
C MET A 1 11.39 -38.49 6.74
N PRO A 2 11.28 -37.24 7.18
CA PRO A 2 9.99 -36.60 7.38
C PRO A 2 9.30 -36.38 6.04
N THR A 3 8.00 -36.51 6.00
CA THR A 3 7.19 -36.27 4.82
C THR A 3 7.14 -34.78 4.50
N GLN A 4 6.85 -34.38 3.26
CA GLN A 4 6.63 -32.95 2.93
C GLN A 4 5.51 -32.32 3.78
N ASN A 5 4.54 -33.11 4.27
CA ASN A 5 3.54 -32.66 5.25
C ASN A 5 4.15 -32.12 6.53
N TYR A 6 5.21 -32.72 7.01
CA TYR A 6 5.93 -32.22 8.18
C TYR A 6 6.41 -30.79 7.93
N TRP A 7 7.04 -30.54 6.80
CA TRP A 7 7.59 -29.24 6.43
C TRP A 7 6.50 -28.17 6.27
N ILE A 8 5.40 -28.51 5.54
CA ILE A 8 4.30 -27.55 5.35
C ILE A 8 3.62 -27.22 6.67
N ASN A 9 3.34 -28.20 7.51
CA ASN A 9 2.70 -27.96 8.79
C ASN A 9 3.56 -27.05 9.68
N ARG A 10 4.85 -27.33 9.74
CA ARG A 10 5.81 -26.51 10.51
C ARG A 10 5.91 -25.10 9.95
N ALA A 11 6.07 -24.94 8.65
CA ALA A 11 6.17 -23.62 8.01
C ALA A 11 4.88 -22.80 8.21
N ASN A 12 3.70 -23.40 8.04
CA ASN A 12 2.43 -22.72 8.29
C ASN A 12 2.25 -22.33 9.77
N GLN A 13 2.58 -23.21 10.70
CA GLN A 13 2.51 -22.92 12.14
C GLN A 13 3.45 -21.76 12.52
N ARG A 14 4.67 -21.76 12.00
CA ARG A 14 5.62 -20.67 12.22
C ARG A 14 5.08 -19.36 11.67
N MET A 15 4.64 -19.36 10.40
CA MET A 15 4.12 -18.15 9.77
C MET A 15 2.88 -17.61 10.50
N ASP A 16 1.95 -18.45 10.90
CA ASP A 16 0.79 -18.05 11.71
C ASP A 16 1.21 -17.44 13.05
N SER A 17 2.22 -18.02 13.73
CA SER A 17 2.80 -17.48 14.97
C SER A 17 3.43 -16.10 14.75
N TYR A 18 4.20 -15.93 13.68
CA TYR A 18 4.84 -14.65 13.36
C TYR A 18 3.82 -13.56 13.00
N ILE A 19 2.76 -13.92 12.29
CA ILE A 19 1.65 -13.01 12.03
C ILE A 19 0.97 -12.61 13.35
N LEU A 20 0.75 -13.55 14.27
CA LEU A 20 0.18 -13.24 15.59
C LEU A 20 1.06 -12.29 16.40
N GLN A 21 2.37 -12.50 16.42
CA GLN A 21 3.33 -11.59 17.05
C GLN A 21 3.31 -10.20 16.41
N SER A 22 3.15 -10.13 15.08
CA SER A 22 3.01 -8.87 14.36
C SER A 22 1.74 -8.11 14.76
N GLU A 23 0.65 -8.81 15.06
CA GLU A 23 -0.60 -8.17 15.55
C GLU A 23 -0.41 -7.53 16.91
N GLN A 24 0.32 -8.16 17.83
CA GLN A 24 0.63 -7.57 19.15
C GLN A 24 1.40 -6.24 18.98
N THR A 25 2.43 -6.24 18.13
CA THR A 25 3.19 -5.02 17.81
C THR A 25 2.32 -3.96 17.14
N ALA A 26 1.45 -4.36 16.20
CA ALA A 26 0.54 -3.46 15.52
C ALA A 26 -0.51 -2.86 16.47
N ASP A 27 -0.97 -3.61 17.46
CA ASP A 27 -1.91 -3.13 18.48
C ASP A 27 -1.25 -2.10 19.42
N GLU A 28 0.03 -2.30 19.79
CA GLU A 28 0.78 -1.30 20.55
C GLU A 28 0.93 0.01 19.77
N ILE A 29 1.26 -0.08 18.48
CA ILE A 29 1.34 1.07 17.59
C ILE A 29 -0.04 1.74 17.45
N ALA A 30 -1.12 0.97 17.23
CA ALA A 30 -2.48 1.49 17.13
C ALA A 30 -2.93 2.24 18.40
N LYS A 31 -2.55 1.77 19.59
CA LYS A 31 -2.78 2.48 20.86
C LYS A 31 -2.08 3.83 20.89
N ALA A 32 -0.85 3.93 20.36
CA ALA A 32 -0.14 5.21 20.26
C ALA A 32 -0.88 6.19 19.33
N TYR A 33 -1.33 5.72 18.16
CA TYR A 33 -2.13 6.51 17.22
C TYR A 33 -3.45 6.98 17.84
N TYR A 34 -4.15 6.11 18.57
CA TYR A 34 -5.39 6.47 19.27
C TYR A 34 -5.15 7.53 20.34
N LYS A 35 -4.08 7.40 21.14
CA LYS A 35 -3.71 8.38 22.18
C LYS A 35 -3.42 9.75 21.56
N ALA A 36 -2.64 9.78 20.49
CA ALA A 36 -2.32 11.02 19.77
C ALA A 36 -3.58 11.66 19.16
N SER A 37 -4.48 10.86 18.58
CA SER A 37 -5.77 11.34 18.07
C SER A 37 -6.58 12.06 19.17
N LYS A 38 -6.73 11.42 20.32
CA LYS A 38 -7.49 12.01 21.46
C LYS A 38 -6.85 13.29 21.98
N GLN A 39 -5.52 13.37 22.02
CA GLN A 39 -4.80 14.58 22.41
C GLN A 39 -5.08 15.73 21.43
N ILE A 40 -4.94 15.47 20.13
CA ILE A 40 -5.14 16.49 19.09
C ILE A 40 -6.62 16.90 19.00
N GLU A 41 -7.57 15.95 19.10
CA GLU A 41 -9.01 16.26 19.18
C GLU A 41 -9.32 17.20 20.35
N LYS A 42 -8.75 16.93 21.52
CA LYS A 42 -8.92 17.78 22.73
C LYS A 42 -8.35 19.18 22.53
N GLU A 43 -7.16 19.30 21.93
CA GLU A 43 -6.55 20.59 21.66
C GLU A 43 -7.35 21.40 20.63
N MET A 44 -7.78 20.74 19.55
CA MET A 44 -8.59 21.37 18.51
C MET A 44 -9.95 21.80 19.05
N SER A 45 -10.58 21.00 19.89
CA SER A 45 -11.85 21.37 20.56
C SER A 45 -11.69 22.62 21.43
N LYS A 46 -10.57 22.76 22.14
CA LYS A 46 -10.29 23.98 22.93
C LYS A 46 -10.12 25.21 22.02
N VAL A 47 -9.48 25.05 20.86
CA VAL A 47 -9.32 26.14 19.89
C VAL A 47 -10.67 26.53 19.32
N LEU A 48 -11.47 25.58 18.84
CA LEU A 48 -12.78 25.85 18.22
C LEU A 48 -13.81 26.41 19.25
N ASN A 49 -13.88 25.85 20.46
CA ASN A 49 -14.75 26.35 21.51
C ASN A 49 -14.32 27.76 22.01
N GLY A 50 -13.02 27.99 22.13
CA GLY A 50 -12.48 29.30 22.45
C GLY A 50 -12.76 30.36 21.38
N LEU A 51 -12.99 29.94 20.13
CA LEU A 51 -13.42 30.80 19.03
C LEU A 51 -14.88 31.28 19.19
N ALA A 52 -15.74 30.40 19.68
CA ALA A 52 -17.14 30.72 19.96
C ALA A 52 -17.32 31.66 21.19
N ALA A 53 -16.36 31.60 22.14
CA ALA A 53 -16.44 32.36 23.39
C ALA A 53 -15.81 33.78 23.35
N ILE A 54 -15.08 34.13 22.29
CA ILE A 54 -14.47 35.49 22.16
C ILE A 54 -15.49 36.44 21.53
N SER A 55 -16.44 36.85 22.34
CA SER A 55 -17.35 37.96 22.00
C SER A 55 -16.80 39.33 22.45
N ASP A 56 -15.66 39.36 23.20
CA ASP A 56 -15.10 40.62 23.72
C ASP A 56 -13.87 41.10 22.94
N PRO A 57 -13.98 42.22 22.19
CA PRO A 57 -12.88 42.79 21.41
C PRO A 57 -11.67 43.24 22.27
N GLN A 58 -11.88 43.60 23.53
CA GLN A 58 -10.78 44.10 24.39
C GLN A 58 -9.83 42.98 24.83
N THR A 59 -10.33 41.79 25.09
CA THR A 59 -9.51 40.60 25.40
C THR A 59 -8.67 40.18 24.18
N ALA A 60 -9.22 40.29 22.97
CA ALA A 60 -8.50 40.04 21.72
C ALA A 60 -7.35 41.05 21.50
N VAL A 61 -7.57 42.33 21.80
CA VAL A 61 -6.55 43.41 21.64
C VAL A 61 -5.41 43.25 22.65
N ARG A 62 -5.66 42.84 23.91
CA ARG A 62 -4.62 42.62 24.91
C ARG A 62 -3.69 41.43 24.51
N ALA A 63 -4.26 40.37 23.94
CA ALA A 63 -3.50 39.21 23.48
C ALA A 63 -2.61 39.50 22.26
N LEU A 64 -2.92 40.56 21.50
CA LEU A 64 -2.22 40.94 20.28
C LEU A 64 -0.98 41.79 20.49
N LYS A 65 -0.83 42.44 21.64
CA LYS A 65 0.32 43.31 21.92
C LYS A 65 1.65 42.55 22.06
N SER A 66 1.63 41.22 22.04
CA SER A 66 2.79 40.40 22.38
C SER A 66 3.51 39.69 21.22
N ASN A 67 3.11 39.78 19.95
CA ASN A 67 3.97 39.43 18.79
C ASN A 67 3.24 39.39 17.42
N PRO A 68 3.72 40.09 16.39
CA PRO A 68 2.95 40.29 15.14
C PRO A 68 3.15 39.27 14.04
N ASP A 69 4.17 38.40 14.05
CA ASP A 69 4.46 37.56 12.88
C ASP A 69 4.28 36.07 13.10
N SER A 70 3.18 35.52 12.57
CA SER A 70 3.09 34.08 12.37
C SER A 70 3.32 33.73 10.89
N LYS A 71 4.13 32.70 10.62
CA LYS A 71 4.35 32.12 9.28
C LYS A 71 3.03 31.82 8.56
N LEU A 72 1.99 31.47 9.31
CA LEU A 72 0.65 31.19 8.81
C LEU A 72 -0.05 32.43 8.25
N ILE A 73 0.07 33.60 8.92
CA ILE A 73 -0.47 34.85 8.42
C ILE A 73 0.19 35.26 7.11
N ALA A 74 1.50 35.06 7.01
CA ALA A 74 2.24 35.34 5.76
C ALA A 74 1.80 34.39 4.62
N GLN A 75 1.59 33.10 4.92
CA GLN A 75 1.08 32.11 3.95
C GLN A 75 -0.34 32.44 3.50
N LEU A 76 -1.23 32.83 4.42
CA LEU A 76 -2.59 33.22 4.10
C LEU A 76 -2.63 34.52 3.28
N ARG A 77 -1.84 35.53 3.62
CA ARG A 77 -1.70 36.76 2.81
C ARG A 77 -1.21 36.47 1.40
N LYS A 78 -0.23 35.57 1.25
CA LYS A 78 0.24 35.08 -0.04
C LYS A 78 -0.85 34.39 -0.84
N ALA A 79 -1.60 33.48 -0.21
CA ALA A 79 -2.71 32.78 -0.85
C ALA A 79 -3.84 33.72 -1.28
N VAL A 80 -4.22 34.67 -0.41
CA VAL A 80 -5.23 35.68 -0.75
C VAL A 80 -4.70 36.65 -1.83
N GLY A 81 -3.39 36.92 -1.86
CA GLY A 81 -2.75 37.71 -2.90
C GLY A 81 -2.91 37.16 -4.31
N THR A 82 -3.02 35.83 -4.44
CA THR A 82 -3.23 35.13 -5.72
C THR A 82 -4.72 35.07 -6.16
N MET A 83 -5.65 35.51 -5.31
CA MET A 83 -7.08 35.57 -5.68
C MET A 83 -7.33 36.68 -6.70
N PRO A 84 -8.31 36.54 -7.60
CA PRO A 84 -8.76 37.62 -8.49
C PRO A 84 -9.18 38.83 -7.67
N ASP A 85 -8.89 40.03 -8.20
CA ASP A 85 -9.29 41.28 -7.57
C ASP A 85 -10.84 41.38 -7.55
N GLY A 86 -11.40 41.56 -6.35
CA GLY A 86 -12.83 41.61 -6.13
C GLY A 86 -13.19 41.73 -4.66
N LYS A 87 -14.49 41.75 -4.39
CA LYS A 87 -15.05 41.91 -3.05
C LYS A 87 -14.57 40.80 -2.10
N GLU A 88 -14.49 39.55 -2.56
CA GLU A 88 -14.03 38.41 -1.77
C GLU A 88 -12.56 38.53 -1.34
N LYS A 89 -11.69 39.02 -2.20
CA LYS A 89 -10.27 39.31 -1.86
C LYS A 89 -10.16 40.40 -0.78
N GLN A 90 -10.92 41.49 -0.92
CA GLN A 90 -10.94 42.56 0.08
C GLN A 90 -11.50 42.13 1.42
N GLU A 91 -12.58 41.37 1.44
CA GLU A 91 -13.13 40.77 2.66
C GLU A 91 -12.12 39.85 3.35
N ALA A 92 -11.44 38.98 2.59
CA ALA A 92 -10.41 38.08 3.11
C ALA A 92 -9.21 38.84 3.70
N LEU A 93 -8.73 39.90 3.02
CA LEU A 93 -7.65 40.78 3.52
C LEU A 93 -8.07 41.51 4.81
N THR A 94 -9.29 42.00 4.88
CA THR A 94 -9.85 42.65 6.08
C THR A 94 -9.94 41.69 7.25
N LEU A 95 -10.42 40.46 7.03
CA LEU A 95 -10.48 39.42 8.03
C LEU A 95 -9.09 39.05 8.55
N ILE A 96 -8.12 38.79 7.68
CA ILE A 96 -6.74 38.45 8.04
C ILE A 96 -6.06 39.58 8.85
N SER A 97 -6.44 40.82 8.60
CA SER A 97 -5.89 41.99 9.28
C SER A 97 -6.56 42.28 10.64
N SER A 98 -7.70 41.64 10.93
CA SER A 98 -8.41 41.89 12.19
C SER A 98 -7.67 41.28 13.41
N PRO A 99 -7.57 42.01 14.53
CA PRO A 99 -6.91 41.56 15.73
C PRO A 99 -7.46 40.22 16.27
N ALA A 100 -8.75 40.07 16.29
CA ALA A 100 -9.41 38.87 16.75
C ALA A 100 -9.07 37.65 15.89
N TYR A 101 -9.02 37.84 14.58
CA TYR A 101 -8.65 36.76 13.63
C TYR A 101 -7.17 36.37 13.75
N GLN A 102 -6.28 37.35 13.94
CA GLN A 102 -4.86 37.08 14.17
C GLN A 102 -4.59 36.30 15.46
N PHE A 103 -5.32 36.60 16.54
CA PHE A 103 -5.25 35.81 17.76
C PHE A 103 -5.70 34.36 17.57
N ARG A 104 -6.77 34.16 16.82
CA ARG A 104 -7.27 32.81 16.43
C ARG A 104 -6.23 32.06 15.62
N LEU A 105 -5.60 32.72 14.65
CA LEU A 105 -4.55 32.13 13.82
C LEU A 105 -3.33 31.70 14.63
N ARG A 106 -2.90 32.48 15.65
CA ARG A 106 -1.79 32.06 16.53
C ARG A 106 -2.11 30.81 17.33
N ARG A 107 -3.32 30.71 17.86
CA ARG A 107 -3.75 29.48 18.58
C ARG A 107 -3.82 28.29 17.65
N LEU A 108 -4.31 28.48 16.43
CA LEU A 108 -4.30 27.46 15.42
C LEU A 108 -2.87 27.03 15.07
N GLN A 109 -1.94 27.99 14.87
CA GLN A 109 -0.53 27.69 14.62
C GLN A 109 0.09 26.84 15.74
N ALA A 110 -0.12 27.22 16.98
CA ALA A 110 0.36 26.43 18.11
C ALA A 110 -0.19 24.99 18.11
N THR A 111 -1.47 24.81 17.77
CA THR A 111 -2.09 23.48 17.65
C THR A 111 -1.52 22.69 16.48
N LEU A 112 -1.24 23.33 15.34
CA LEU A 112 -0.58 22.71 14.19
C LEU A 112 0.85 22.28 14.52
N ASP A 113 1.60 23.09 15.25
CA ASP A 113 2.96 22.76 15.69
C ASP A 113 2.95 21.59 16.69
N ASN A 114 1.97 21.52 17.58
CA ASN A 114 1.77 20.38 18.47
C ASN A 114 1.37 19.13 17.69
N ALA A 115 0.46 19.24 16.72
CA ALA A 115 0.09 18.11 15.87
C ALA A 115 1.30 17.54 15.10
N LYS A 116 2.18 18.42 14.62
CA LYS A 116 3.43 18.00 14.00
C LYS A 116 4.34 17.24 14.97
N LYS A 117 4.53 17.75 16.19
CA LYS A 117 5.32 17.07 17.23
C LYS A 117 4.74 15.70 17.59
N GLU A 118 3.41 15.59 17.69
CA GLU A 118 2.75 14.31 17.93
C GLU A 118 3.00 13.32 16.77
N CYS A 119 2.97 13.76 15.53
CA CYS A 119 3.31 12.92 14.37
C CYS A 119 4.79 12.47 14.40
N GLU A 120 5.71 13.34 14.82
CA GLU A 120 7.12 12.98 15.00
C GLU A 120 7.31 11.95 16.14
N SER A 121 6.54 12.08 17.22
CA SER A 121 6.53 11.11 18.31
C SER A 121 5.96 9.76 17.88
N LEU A 122 4.91 9.76 17.06
CA LEU A 122 4.33 8.55 16.45
C LEU A 122 5.33 7.86 15.54
N TYR A 123 6.03 8.61 14.68
CA TYR A 123 7.10 8.07 13.85
C TYR A 123 8.13 7.30 14.67
N LYS A 124 8.62 7.91 15.76
CA LYS A 124 9.62 7.27 16.63
C LYS A 124 9.06 6.03 17.33
N ALA A 125 7.83 6.08 17.81
CA ALA A 125 7.19 4.95 18.49
C ALA A 125 6.97 3.76 17.52
N GLU A 126 6.46 4.02 16.33
CA GLU A 126 6.24 3.02 15.29
C GLU A 126 7.57 2.42 14.82
N LEU A 127 8.57 3.26 14.53
CA LEU A 127 9.89 2.82 14.10
C LEU A 127 10.56 1.91 15.16
N ASN A 128 10.53 2.32 16.42
CA ASN A 128 11.14 1.55 17.51
C ASN A 128 10.40 0.23 17.74
N GLY A 129 9.08 0.23 17.73
CA GLY A 129 8.25 -0.97 17.88
C GLY A 129 8.49 -1.96 16.75
N ALA A 130 8.39 -1.50 15.51
CA ALA A 130 8.61 -2.33 14.32
C ALA A 130 10.05 -2.87 14.27
N THR A 131 11.08 -2.03 14.53
CA THR A 131 12.48 -2.47 14.52
C THR A 131 12.75 -3.56 15.55
N ARG A 132 12.23 -3.39 16.77
CA ARG A 132 12.40 -4.39 17.83
C ARG A 132 11.78 -5.72 17.44
N HIS A 133 10.54 -5.68 16.95
CA HIS A 133 9.82 -6.86 16.48
C HIS A 133 10.58 -7.57 15.36
N LEU A 134 10.94 -6.86 14.29
CA LEU A 134 11.58 -7.46 13.10
C LEU A 134 12.98 -8.06 13.42
N ARG A 135 13.75 -7.43 14.32
CA ARG A 135 15.03 -7.99 14.76
C ARG A 135 14.87 -9.28 15.58
N GLY A 136 13.92 -9.29 16.51
CA GLY A 136 13.62 -10.51 17.29
C GLY A 136 13.14 -11.63 16.41
N LEU A 137 12.23 -11.31 15.49
CA LEU A 137 11.67 -12.23 14.53
C LEU A 137 12.71 -12.91 13.63
N TYR A 138 13.69 -12.16 13.12
CA TYR A 138 14.73 -12.76 12.26
C TYR A 138 15.48 -13.90 12.97
N ASN A 139 15.91 -13.65 14.22
CA ASN A 139 16.61 -14.66 14.98
C ASN A 139 15.72 -15.88 15.28
N ASP A 140 14.48 -15.63 15.67
CA ASP A 140 13.50 -16.67 15.97
C ASP A 140 13.20 -17.52 14.73
N ALA A 141 12.93 -16.89 13.58
CA ALA A 141 12.65 -17.58 12.35
C ALA A 141 13.84 -18.42 11.84
N PHE A 142 15.05 -17.87 11.92
CA PHE A 142 16.26 -18.61 11.58
C PHE A 142 16.43 -19.85 12.45
N LEU A 143 16.37 -19.70 13.77
CA LEU A 143 16.57 -20.78 14.73
C LEU A 143 15.49 -21.88 14.59
N HIS A 144 14.23 -21.50 14.47
CA HIS A 144 13.14 -22.44 14.27
C HIS A 144 13.24 -23.19 12.94
N THR A 145 13.72 -22.53 11.89
CA THR A 145 13.93 -23.23 10.61
C THR A 145 15.04 -24.28 10.72
N VAL A 146 16.17 -23.95 11.33
CA VAL A 146 17.24 -24.92 11.59
C VAL A 146 16.74 -26.05 12.47
N TYR A 147 16.06 -25.73 13.59
CA TYR A 147 15.48 -26.72 14.48
C TYR A 147 14.54 -27.69 13.77
N ASP A 148 13.63 -27.19 12.93
CA ASP A 148 12.71 -28.05 12.19
C ASP A 148 13.43 -28.98 11.22
N ILE A 149 14.51 -28.50 10.59
CA ILE A 149 15.33 -29.30 9.68
C ILE A 149 16.09 -30.37 10.47
N ASP A 150 16.68 -30.01 11.59
CA ASP A 150 17.39 -30.95 12.47
C ASP A 150 16.46 -32.05 13.00
N GLN A 151 15.28 -31.67 13.48
CA GLN A 151 14.26 -32.63 13.94
C GLN A 151 13.76 -33.53 12.78
N GLY A 152 13.60 -32.96 11.60
CA GLY A 152 13.16 -33.70 10.42
C GLY A 152 14.15 -34.77 9.98
N TYR A 153 15.41 -34.47 9.96
CA TYR A 153 16.48 -35.41 9.54
C TYR A 153 17.14 -36.16 10.67
N ASN A 154 16.70 -35.99 11.92
CA ASN A 154 17.36 -36.50 13.12
C ASN A 154 18.86 -36.14 13.10
N ALA A 155 19.16 -34.90 12.73
CA ALA A 155 20.47 -34.32 12.62
C ALA A 155 20.71 -33.32 13.74
N LEU A 156 21.96 -32.93 13.94
CA LEU A 156 22.36 -31.86 14.82
C LEU A 156 23.41 -31.00 14.10
N HIS A 157 22.98 -29.88 13.54
CA HIS A 157 23.89 -28.97 12.88
C HIS A 157 24.47 -27.96 13.89
N THR A 158 25.77 -27.84 13.88
CA THR A 158 26.44 -26.75 14.61
C THR A 158 26.44 -25.50 13.72
N PHE A 159 25.93 -24.40 14.22
CA PHE A 159 25.89 -23.15 13.49
C PHE A 159 26.17 -21.95 14.39
N SER A 160 26.67 -20.87 13.81
CA SER A 160 26.75 -19.56 14.46
C SER A 160 25.63 -18.67 13.96
N MET A 161 25.08 -17.85 14.86
CA MET A 161 24.10 -16.83 14.48
C MET A 161 24.69 -15.86 13.46
N PHE A 162 23.87 -15.36 12.57
CA PHE A 162 24.29 -14.30 11.67
C PHE A 162 24.63 -13.02 12.46
N PRO A 163 25.65 -12.28 12.02
CA PRO A 163 26.01 -11.02 12.68
C PRO A 163 24.87 -9.99 12.53
N ALA A 164 24.77 -9.09 13.51
CA ALA A 164 23.75 -8.02 13.50
C ALA A 164 23.77 -7.18 12.20
N SER A 165 24.91 -7.10 11.50
CA SER A 165 25.05 -6.46 10.20
C SER A 165 24.13 -7.08 9.12
N ARG A 166 23.92 -8.41 9.16
CA ARG A 166 22.99 -9.08 8.22
C ARG A 166 21.56 -8.63 8.44
N VAL A 167 21.09 -8.61 9.70
CA VAL A 167 19.75 -8.13 10.05
C VAL A 167 19.60 -6.66 9.65
N ASN A 168 20.59 -5.82 9.94
CA ASN A 168 20.56 -4.41 9.55
C ASN A 168 20.46 -4.24 8.03
N LYS A 169 21.20 -5.05 7.26
CA LYS A 169 21.12 -5.03 5.79
C LYS A 169 19.70 -5.37 5.30
N LEU A 170 19.06 -6.37 5.89
CA LEU A 170 17.67 -6.74 5.54
C LEU A 170 16.69 -5.62 5.90
N LEU A 171 16.83 -5.01 7.09
CA LEU A 171 15.98 -3.90 7.51
C LEU A 171 16.11 -2.64 6.64
N THR A 172 17.25 -2.43 6.00
CA THR A 172 17.46 -1.32 5.07
C THR A 172 17.15 -1.67 3.61
N MET A 173 16.81 -2.93 3.31
CA MET A 173 16.54 -3.38 1.96
C MET A 173 15.23 -2.77 1.42
N GLN A 174 15.32 -2.18 0.24
CA GLN A 174 14.17 -1.62 -0.49
C GLN A 174 13.52 -2.68 -1.39
N TRP A 175 13.17 -3.85 -0.83
CA TRP A 175 12.67 -5.01 -1.58
C TRP A 175 11.38 -4.72 -2.38
N SER A 176 10.65 -3.67 -2.02
CA SER A 176 9.45 -3.20 -2.73
C SER A 176 9.48 -1.67 -2.95
N GLY A 177 10.67 -1.11 -3.26
CA GLY A 177 10.94 0.28 -3.63
C GLY A 177 11.31 1.20 -2.47
N LEU A 178 10.76 0.98 -1.27
CA LEU A 178 11.10 1.70 -0.03
C LEU A 178 11.33 0.68 1.08
N ASN A 179 12.24 0.99 2.01
CA ASN A 179 12.36 0.21 3.23
C ASN A 179 11.24 0.58 4.23
N TYR A 180 11.08 -0.23 5.30
CA TYR A 180 10.00 -0.03 6.28
C TYR A 180 10.07 1.32 6.99
N SER A 181 11.27 1.83 7.28
CA SER A 181 11.46 3.12 7.94
C SER A 181 10.99 4.29 7.08
N GLU A 182 11.30 4.27 5.77
CA GLU A 182 10.82 5.26 4.80
C GLU A 182 9.30 5.21 4.66
N ARG A 183 8.70 4.03 4.72
CA ARG A 183 7.24 3.86 4.70
C ARG A 183 6.57 4.42 5.95
N ILE A 184 7.15 4.19 7.13
CA ILE A 184 6.68 4.76 8.39
C ILE A 184 6.76 6.29 8.31
N TRP A 185 7.89 6.83 7.83
CA TRP A 185 8.05 8.27 7.64
C TRP A 185 6.96 8.83 6.72
N ASN A 186 6.76 8.23 5.55
CA ASN A 186 5.75 8.69 4.59
C ASN A 186 4.32 8.62 5.17
N ASN A 187 3.97 7.58 5.90
CA ASN A 187 2.67 7.45 6.56
C ASN A 187 2.44 8.59 7.58
N THR A 188 3.43 8.87 8.41
CA THR A 188 3.33 9.93 9.43
C THR A 188 3.37 11.33 8.82
N GLN A 189 4.10 11.58 7.74
CA GLN A 189 4.09 12.86 7.01
C GLN A 189 2.75 13.09 6.30
N THR A 190 2.17 12.04 5.71
CA THR A 190 0.83 12.11 5.12
C THR A 190 -0.22 12.45 6.19
N LEU A 191 -0.13 11.84 7.36
CA LEU A 191 -1.00 12.17 8.50
C LEU A 191 -0.83 13.63 8.91
N ALA A 192 0.40 14.11 9.09
CA ALA A 192 0.67 15.49 9.49
C ALA A 192 0.11 16.51 8.47
N THR A 193 0.24 16.23 7.18
CA THR A 193 -0.31 17.06 6.11
C THR A 193 -1.84 17.08 6.14
N ALA A 194 -2.48 15.91 6.24
CA ALA A 194 -3.93 15.81 6.30
C ALA A 194 -4.51 16.49 7.56
N LEU A 195 -3.87 16.35 8.71
CA LEU A 195 -4.26 17.06 9.93
C LEU A 195 -4.20 18.56 9.76
N LYS A 196 -3.11 19.08 9.17
CA LYS A 196 -2.96 20.50 8.87
C LYS A 196 -4.10 20.99 7.96
N GLU A 197 -4.40 20.26 6.89
CA GLU A 197 -5.47 20.63 5.95
C GLU A 197 -6.85 20.65 6.63
N HIS A 198 -7.19 19.61 7.38
CA HIS A 198 -8.48 19.54 8.11
C HIS A 198 -8.63 20.66 9.15
N MET A 199 -7.57 20.96 9.88
CA MET A 199 -7.59 22.04 10.88
C MET A 199 -7.73 23.43 10.22
N LEU A 200 -7.04 23.67 9.10
CA LEU A 200 -7.16 24.90 8.35
C LEU A 200 -8.55 25.08 7.75
N ILE A 201 -9.11 24.05 7.14
CA ILE A 201 -10.47 24.07 6.57
C ILE A 201 -11.48 24.33 7.68
N ALA A 202 -11.42 23.63 8.80
CA ALA A 202 -12.32 23.83 9.92
C ALA A 202 -12.27 25.27 10.45
N PHE A 203 -11.07 25.83 10.54
CA PHE A 203 -10.87 27.22 10.97
C PHE A 203 -11.45 28.24 9.97
N MET A 204 -11.23 28.04 8.67
CA MET A 204 -11.69 28.98 7.63
C MET A 204 -13.20 28.90 7.40
N THR A 205 -13.79 27.73 7.49
CA THR A 205 -15.23 27.53 7.22
C THR A 205 -16.10 27.65 8.46
N GLY A 206 -15.51 27.76 9.66
CA GLY A 206 -16.26 27.71 10.91
C GLY A 206 -16.89 26.35 11.20
N ALA A 207 -16.30 25.27 10.66
CA ALA A 207 -16.81 23.91 10.86
C ALA A 207 -16.89 23.56 12.34
N GLY A 208 -17.97 22.86 12.72
CA GLY A 208 -18.22 22.49 14.12
C GLY A 208 -17.16 21.53 14.69
N VAL A 209 -16.99 21.56 16.01
CA VAL A 209 -16.06 20.71 16.76
C VAL A 209 -16.24 19.23 16.40
N SER A 210 -17.49 18.75 16.36
CA SER A 210 -17.82 17.34 16.11
C SER A 210 -17.37 16.87 14.74
N SER A 211 -17.65 17.64 13.68
CA SER A 211 -17.25 17.29 12.31
C SER A 211 -15.73 17.29 12.14
N THR A 212 -15.05 18.26 12.73
CA THR A 212 -13.59 18.36 12.73
C THR A 212 -12.93 17.21 13.49
N SER A 213 -13.42 16.90 14.69
CA SER A 213 -12.93 15.75 15.47
C SER A 213 -13.12 14.43 14.73
N SER A 214 -14.27 14.25 14.07
CA SER A 214 -14.54 13.06 13.27
C SER A 214 -13.59 12.93 12.07
N ALA A 215 -13.27 14.04 11.41
CA ALA A 215 -12.30 14.05 10.29
C ALA A 215 -10.88 13.69 10.78
N ILE A 216 -10.43 14.29 11.88
CA ILE A 216 -9.14 14.00 12.52
C ILE A 216 -9.07 12.52 12.91
N SER A 217 -10.09 12.00 13.62
CA SER A 217 -10.14 10.61 14.07
C SER A 217 -10.02 9.63 12.89
N ARG A 218 -10.71 9.87 11.78
CA ARG A 218 -10.59 9.04 10.56
C ARG A 218 -9.17 9.01 9.99
N GLN A 219 -8.46 10.14 9.98
CA GLN A 219 -7.07 10.18 9.49
C GLN A 219 -6.15 9.33 10.36
N PHE A 220 -6.29 9.40 11.69
CA PHE A 220 -5.54 8.55 12.60
C PHE A 220 -5.85 7.07 12.43
N GLN A 221 -7.12 6.70 12.23
CA GLN A 221 -7.54 5.32 11.97
C GLN A 221 -6.93 4.79 10.67
N THR A 222 -6.94 5.60 9.60
CA THR A 222 -6.31 5.24 8.31
C THR A 222 -4.80 5.02 8.48
N SER A 223 -4.11 5.90 9.20
CA SER A 223 -2.67 5.78 9.42
C SER A 223 -2.33 4.59 10.32
N ALA A 224 -3.11 4.30 11.35
CA ALA A 224 -2.95 3.12 12.19
C ALA A 224 -3.17 1.82 11.40
N TYR A 225 -4.16 1.79 10.49
CA TYR A 225 -4.35 0.67 9.58
C TYR A 225 -3.15 0.46 8.64
N ASN A 226 -2.59 1.54 8.10
CA ASN A 226 -1.40 1.47 7.26
C ASN A 226 -0.19 0.95 8.05
N ALA A 227 0.00 1.37 9.29
CA ALA A 227 1.04 0.88 10.17
C ALA A 227 0.89 -0.63 10.45
N ARG A 228 -0.32 -1.11 10.78
CA ARG A 228 -0.61 -2.53 10.95
C ARG A 228 -0.27 -3.33 9.70
N ARG A 229 -0.71 -2.86 8.54
CA ARG A 229 -0.42 -3.48 7.25
C ARG A 229 1.07 -3.56 6.97
N LEU A 230 1.82 -2.50 7.29
CA LEU A 230 3.26 -2.47 7.14
C LEU A 230 3.94 -3.51 8.03
N VAL A 231 3.67 -3.51 9.32
CA VAL A 231 4.27 -4.46 10.28
C VAL A 231 4.03 -5.91 9.84
N ARG A 232 2.81 -6.27 9.45
CA ARG A 232 2.48 -7.63 8.96
C ARG A 232 3.27 -8.00 7.71
N THR A 233 3.42 -7.06 6.78
CA THR A 233 4.10 -7.31 5.51
C THR A 233 5.61 -7.48 5.72
N GLU A 234 6.21 -6.62 6.52
CA GLU A 234 7.64 -6.71 6.86
C GLU A 234 7.95 -7.94 7.74
N THR A 235 7.00 -8.37 8.58
CA THR A 235 7.08 -9.65 9.30
C THR A 235 7.22 -10.81 8.34
N ASN A 236 6.36 -10.90 7.33
CA ASN A 236 6.46 -11.95 6.32
C ASN A 236 7.77 -11.87 5.53
N PHE A 237 8.22 -10.66 5.16
CA PHE A 237 9.49 -10.45 4.50
C PHE A 237 10.68 -10.97 5.34
N ILE A 238 10.79 -10.53 6.58
CA ILE A 238 11.92 -10.90 7.46
C ILE A 238 11.90 -12.41 7.77
N ALA A 239 10.73 -13.01 8.00
CA ALA A 239 10.60 -14.44 8.25
C ALA A 239 11.11 -15.26 7.05
N ASN A 240 10.65 -14.97 5.84
CA ASN A 240 11.08 -15.70 4.64
C ASN A 240 12.56 -15.45 4.30
N GLN A 241 13.12 -14.27 4.59
CA GLN A 241 14.56 -14.03 4.43
C GLN A 241 15.39 -14.84 5.45
N ALA A 242 14.93 -14.96 6.68
CA ALA A 242 15.58 -15.78 7.70
C ALA A 242 15.53 -17.27 7.33
N GLU A 243 14.41 -17.75 6.78
CA GLU A 243 14.29 -19.11 6.24
C GLU A 243 15.28 -19.35 5.09
N MET A 244 15.39 -18.42 4.13
CA MET A 244 16.37 -18.52 3.05
C MET A 244 17.81 -18.54 3.55
N ASP A 245 18.14 -17.72 4.54
CA ASP A 245 19.45 -17.70 5.17
C ASP A 245 19.74 -19.06 5.87
N ALA A 246 18.74 -19.66 6.52
CA ALA A 246 18.86 -21.00 7.11
C ALA A 246 19.05 -22.09 6.04
N TYR A 247 18.27 -22.06 4.96
CA TYR A 247 18.42 -23.02 3.86
C TYR A 247 19.83 -22.97 3.25
N LYS A 248 20.31 -21.77 2.91
CA LYS A 248 21.67 -21.58 2.38
C LYS A 248 22.75 -22.05 3.35
N ARG A 249 22.55 -21.80 4.67
CA ARG A 249 23.49 -22.23 5.71
C ARG A 249 23.59 -23.74 5.82
N LEU A 250 22.50 -24.44 5.58
CA LEU A 250 22.40 -25.91 5.66
C LEU A 250 22.62 -26.61 4.31
N GLY A 251 23.02 -25.87 3.25
CA GLY A 251 23.29 -26.44 1.93
C GLY A 251 22.03 -26.86 1.16
N ILE A 252 20.85 -26.32 1.52
CA ILE A 252 19.61 -26.61 0.79
C ILE A 252 19.58 -25.73 -0.46
N GLU A 253 19.54 -26.37 -1.62
CA GLU A 253 19.63 -25.70 -2.92
C GLU A 253 18.30 -25.18 -3.43
N LYS A 254 17.19 -25.82 -3.07
CA LYS A 254 15.86 -25.52 -3.63
C LYS A 254 14.80 -25.38 -2.56
N TYR A 255 13.83 -24.51 -2.83
CA TYR A 255 12.63 -24.37 -1.99
C TYR A 255 11.36 -24.44 -2.84
N LYS A 256 10.26 -24.80 -2.20
CA LYS A 256 8.92 -24.78 -2.78
C LYS A 256 8.12 -23.63 -2.18
N TYR A 257 7.45 -22.87 -3.04
CA TYR A 257 6.52 -21.81 -2.61
C TYR A 257 5.23 -22.43 -2.11
N ILE A 258 4.76 -21.99 -0.93
CA ILE A 258 3.53 -22.46 -0.29
C ILE A 258 2.59 -21.28 -0.06
N ALA A 259 1.52 -21.22 -0.84
CA ALA A 259 0.44 -20.28 -0.59
C ALA A 259 -0.47 -20.77 0.52
N THR A 260 -1.07 -19.86 1.28
CA THR A 260 -2.17 -20.21 2.19
C THR A 260 -3.38 -20.61 1.36
N LEU A 261 -3.93 -21.79 1.57
CA LEU A 261 -5.16 -22.23 0.88
C LEU A 261 -6.39 -21.69 1.61
N ASP A 262 -6.84 -20.50 1.24
CA ASP A 262 -8.11 -19.93 1.67
C ASP A 262 -8.65 -18.95 0.61
N THR A 263 -9.91 -18.53 0.78
CA THR A 263 -10.63 -17.66 -0.17
C THR A 263 -10.06 -16.25 -0.29
N ARG A 264 -9.11 -15.86 0.59
CA ARG A 264 -8.44 -14.54 0.61
C ARG A 264 -7.06 -14.57 -0.06
N THR A 265 -6.62 -15.71 -0.55
CA THR A 265 -5.32 -15.84 -1.20
C THR A 265 -5.32 -15.12 -2.53
N SER A 266 -4.34 -14.27 -2.73
CA SER A 266 -4.22 -13.45 -3.93
C SER A 266 -3.85 -14.28 -5.16
N ALA A 267 -4.28 -13.85 -6.35
CA ALA A 267 -4.01 -14.56 -7.60
C ALA A 267 -2.51 -14.76 -7.88
N ILE A 268 -1.65 -13.85 -7.42
CA ILE A 268 -0.20 -14.02 -7.57
C ILE A 268 0.32 -15.15 -6.68
N CYS A 269 -0.14 -15.25 -5.43
CA CYS A 269 0.23 -16.35 -4.55
C CYS A 269 -0.35 -17.67 -5.06
N GLN A 270 -1.57 -17.65 -5.61
CA GLN A 270 -2.19 -18.83 -6.24
C GLN A 270 -1.35 -19.36 -7.41
N SER A 271 -0.85 -18.46 -8.27
CA SER A 271 -0.06 -18.84 -9.44
C SER A 271 1.34 -19.35 -9.10
N LEU A 272 1.88 -19.01 -7.93
CA LEU A 272 3.18 -19.47 -7.45
C LEU A 272 3.09 -20.73 -6.58
N ASP A 273 1.90 -21.06 -6.11
CA ASP A 273 1.68 -22.18 -5.21
C ASP A 273 2.21 -23.50 -5.79
N GLY A 274 3.02 -24.19 -5.01
CA GLY A 274 3.63 -25.46 -5.41
C GLY A 274 4.85 -25.34 -6.36
N GLN A 275 5.17 -24.14 -6.86
CA GLN A 275 6.35 -23.95 -7.72
C GLN A 275 7.64 -24.10 -6.91
N VAL A 276 8.67 -24.62 -7.59
CA VAL A 276 10.00 -24.88 -7.02
C VAL A 276 11.01 -23.91 -7.62
N PHE A 277 11.83 -23.31 -6.77
CA PHE A 277 12.85 -22.34 -7.16
C PHE A 277 14.19 -22.67 -6.52
N SER A 278 15.29 -22.18 -7.13
CA SER A 278 16.61 -22.20 -6.51
C SER A 278 16.66 -21.19 -5.35
N CYS A 279 17.33 -21.57 -4.25
CA CYS A 279 17.58 -20.64 -3.15
C CYS A 279 18.47 -19.46 -3.54
N ASP A 280 19.33 -19.62 -4.57
CA ASP A 280 20.18 -18.54 -5.06
C ASP A 280 19.43 -17.50 -5.87
N ASP A 281 18.35 -17.91 -6.54
CA ASP A 281 17.48 -17.03 -7.31
C ASP A 281 16.34 -16.43 -6.46
N ALA A 282 16.33 -16.65 -5.15
CA ALA A 282 15.27 -16.19 -4.25
C ALA A 282 15.23 -14.66 -4.18
N GLN A 283 14.12 -14.09 -4.65
CA GLN A 283 13.87 -12.64 -4.66
C GLN A 283 12.49 -12.31 -4.11
N ALA A 284 12.45 -11.54 -3.03
CA ALA A 284 11.20 -11.08 -2.44
C ALA A 284 10.36 -10.28 -3.44
N GLY A 285 9.05 -10.56 -3.50
CA GLY A 285 8.13 -9.94 -4.44
C GLY A 285 8.20 -10.49 -5.88
N VAL A 286 9.03 -11.49 -6.16
CA VAL A 286 9.15 -12.15 -7.46
C VAL A 286 8.81 -13.64 -7.35
N ASN A 287 9.57 -14.38 -6.56
CA ASN A 287 9.40 -15.82 -6.32
C ASN A 287 9.44 -16.19 -4.83
N LEU A 288 9.85 -15.26 -3.96
CA LEU A 288 9.88 -15.41 -2.51
C LEU A 288 8.85 -14.47 -1.86
N PRO A 289 8.01 -14.96 -0.90
CA PRO A 289 7.12 -14.07 -0.15
C PRO A 289 7.87 -12.95 0.61
N PRO A 290 7.20 -11.79 0.85
CA PRO A 290 5.83 -11.47 0.49
C PRO A 290 5.68 -11.00 -0.95
N MET A 291 4.59 -11.39 -1.59
CA MET A 291 4.26 -10.94 -2.95
C MET A 291 3.44 -9.65 -2.95
N HIS A 292 2.79 -9.35 -1.83
CA HIS A 292 1.89 -8.21 -1.63
C HIS A 292 1.75 -7.92 -0.13
N PRO A 293 1.29 -6.73 0.28
CA PRO A 293 0.98 -6.48 1.69
C PRO A 293 -0.03 -7.48 2.27
N ASN A 294 0.13 -7.77 3.55
CA ASN A 294 -0.59 -8.82 4.27
C ASN A 294 -0.42 -10.21 3.67
N CYS A 295 0.64 -10.46 2.90
CA CYS A 295 0.95 -11.79 2.40
C CYS A 295 1.12 -12.78 3.56
N ARG A 296 0.57 -14.00 3.40
CA ARG A 296 0.64 -15.08 4.39
C ARG A 296 1.35 -16.32 3.86
N SER A 297 1.81 -16.25 2.60
CA SER A 297 2.56 -17.32 1.97
C SER A 297 3.92 -17.48 2.63
N THR A 298 4.45 -18.68 2.57
CA THR A 298 5.77 -19.06 3.11
C THR A 298 6.48 -20.00 2.15
N THR A 299 7.59 -20.57 2.56
CA THR A 299 8.34 -21.54 1.79
C THR A 299 8.58 -22.82 2.60
N ILE A 300 8.90 -23.90 1.90
CA ILE A 300 9.47 -25.10 2.50
C ILE A 300 10.70 -25.51 1.71
N MET A 301 11.63 -26.17 2.36
CA MET A 301 12.72 -26.85 1.62
C MET A 301 12.12 -27.85 0.62
N TYR A 302 12.73 -27.95 -0.55
CA TYR A 302 12.32 -28.92 -1.58
C TYR A 302 13.23 -30.11 -1.60
N ASP A 303 12.63 -31.28 -1.43
CA ASP A 303 13.26 -32.59 -1.59
C ASP A 303 12.53 -33.34 -2.70
N SER A 304 13.24 -33.69 -3.77
CA SER A 304 12.66 -34.35 -4.94
C SER A 304 12.23 -35.81 -4.70
N GLU A 305 12.72 -36.42 -3.62
CA GLU A 305 12.47 -37.85 -3.34
C GLU A 305 11.15 -38.11 -2.58
N GLN A 306 10.45 -37.05 -2.15
CA GLN A 306 9.26 -37.21 -1.33
C GLN A 306 8.03 -36.49 -1.88
N PRO A 307 7.01 -37.26 -2.36
CA PRO A 307 5.75 -36.66 -2.78
C PRO A 307 4.97 -36.12 -1.58
N LEU A 308 4.32 -35.00 -1.81
CA LEU A 308 3.41 -34.37 -0.83
C LEU A 308 2.15 -35.21 -0.68
N LYS A 309 1.90 -35.78 0.51
CA LYS A 309 0.69 -36.58 0.73
C LYS A 309 -0.54 -35.75 1.09
N GLU A 310 -0.38 -34.77 1.99
CA GLU A 310 -1.46 -33.90 2.46
C GLU A 310 -0.92 -32.50 2.76
N ARG A 311 -1.77 -31.48 2.68
CA ARG A 311 -1.50 -30.11 3.16
C ARG A 311 -2.70 -29.55 3.91
N ILE A 312 -2.48 -28.46 4.67
CA ILE A 312 -3.56 -27.80 5.39
C ILE A 312 -4.17 -26.73 4.47
N ALA A 313 -5.49 -26.73 4.38
CA ALA A 313 -6.31 -25.65 3.83
C ALA A 313 -7.21 -25.12 4.95
N ARG A 314 -7.84 -23.97 4.71
CA ARG A 314 -8.85 -23.43 5.61
C ARG A 314 -10.23 -23.55 4.97
N ASP A 315 -11.20 -24.03 5.75
CA ASP A 315 -12.60 -24.03 5.36
C ASP A 315 -13.20 -22.60 5.39
N GLU A 316 -14.45 -22.47 5.03
CA GLU A 316 -15.20 -21.21 5.03
C GLU A 316 -15.30 -20.54 6.41
N ASN A 317 -15.17 -21.32 7.49
CA ASN A 317 -15.19 -20.87 8.88
C ASN A 317 -13.77 -20.51 9.40
N GLY A 318 -12.72 -20.73 8.57
CA GLY A 318 -11.34 -20.49 8.94
C GLY A 318 -10.68 -21.64 9.70
N ASN A 319 -11.34 -22.80 9.84
CA ASN A 319 -10.77 -23.99 10.48
C ASN A 319 -9.82 -24.71 9.54
N ASN A 320 -8.81 -25.35 10.12
CA ASN A 320 -7.84 -26.12 9.37
C ASN A 320 -8.45 -27.45 8.92
N ILE A 321 -8.41 -27.73 7.62
CA ILE A 321 -8.79 -28.99 7.00
C ILE A 321 -7.59 -29.60 6.26
N LYS A 322 -7.53 -30.93 6.19
CA LYS A 322 -6.52 -31.63 5.42
C LYS A 322 -7.00 -31.85 3.99
N VAL A 323 -6.13 -31.53 3.03
CA VAL A 323 -6.38 -31.73 1.60
C VAL A 323 -5.18 -32.46 0.98
N PRO A 324 -5.31 -33.08 -0.22
CA PRO A 324 -4.16 -33.68 -0.91
C PRO A 324 -3.00 -32.69 -1.01
N GLY A 325 -1.78 -33.20 -0.81
CA GLY A 325 -0.61 -32.34 -0.71
C GLY A 325 -0.17 -31.70 -2.02
N ASP A 326 -0.48 -32.34 -3.14
CA ASP A 326 -0.20 -31.90 -4.51
C ASP A 326 -1.32 -31.03 -5.09
N ILE A 327 -2.45 -30.89 -4.36
CA ILE A 327 -3.59 -30.08 -4.83
C ILE A 327 -3.15 -28.62 -5.06
N THR A 328 -3.36 -28.13 -6.26
CA THR A 328 -3.18 -26.72 -6.58
C THR A 328 -4.31 -25.88 -5.97
N TYR A 329 -4.10 -24.57 -5.83
CA TYR A 329 -5.15 -23.67 -5.34
C TYR A 329 -6.43 -23.78 -6.20
N LYS A 330 -6.26 -23.88 -7.52
CA LYS A 330 -7.37 -24.00 -8.47
C LYS A 330 -8.18 -25.27 -8.23
N GLU A 331 -7.51 -26.43 -8.15
CA GLU A 331 -8.15 -27.72 -7.89
C GLU A 331 -8.81 -27.78 -6.50
N TRP A 332 -8.18 -27.15 -5.50
CA TRP A 332 -8.75 -26.99 -4.17
C TRP A 332 -10.05 -26.19 -4.21
N LEU A 333 -10.05 -25.05 -4.92
CA LEU A 333 -11.23 -24.21 -5.08
C LEU A 333 -12.35 -24.96 -5.82
N GLU A 334 -12.01 -25.63 -6.92
CA GLU A 334 -12.95 -26.44 -7.71
C GLU A 334 -13.58 -27.57 -6.91
N LYS A 335 -12.82 -28.23 -6.04
CA LYS A 335 -13.24 -29.40 -5.29
C LYS A 335 -14.00 -29.06 -4.00
N TYR A 336 -13.56 -28.05 -3.28
CA TYR A 336 -14.07 -27.75 -1.93
C TYR A 336 -14.93 -26.49 -1.85
N HIS A 337 -14.88 -25.64 -2.89
CA HIS A 337 -15.61 -24.38 -2.94
C HIS A 337 -16.20 -24.10 -4.34
N PRO A 338 -16.90 -25.05 -4.98
CA PRO A 338 -17.42 -24.87 -6.34
C PRO A 338 -18.38 -23.69 -6.45
N GLU A 339 -19.11 -23.36 -5.38
CA GLU A 339 -20.00 -22.19 -5.30
C GLU A 339 -19.26 -20.85 -5.37
N LEU A 340 -17.97 -20.86 -5.00
CA LEU A 340 -17.13 -19.65 -5.08
C LEU A 340 -16.60 -19.43 -6.49
N ILE A 341 -16.54 -20.47 -7.33
CA ILE A 341 -16.09 -20.31 -8.72
C ILE A 341 -17.08 -19.46 -9.50
N GLU A 342 -18.38 -19.71 -9.37
CA GLU A 342 -19.41 -18.82 -9.95
C GLU A 342 -19.39 -17.43 -9.30
N LYS A 343 -19.23 -17.34 -8.00
CA LYS A 343 -19.07 -16.08 -7.27
C LYS A 343 -17.75 -15.40 -7.57
N LEU A 344 -16.65 -16.09 -7.78
CA LEU A 344 -15.37 -15.51 -8.21
C LEU A 344 -15.41 -15.08 -9.67
N LEU A 345 -16.06 -15.81 -10.53
CA LEU A 345 -16.37 -15.37 -11.90
C LEU A 345 -17.34 -14.17 -11.92
N ILE A 346 -18.20 -14.03 -10.90
CA ILE A 346 -19.13 -12.91 -10.69
C ILE A 346 -18.49 -11.84 -9.77
N SER A 347 -17.66 -12.20 -8.78
CA SER A 347 -16.99 -11.29 -7.85
C SER A 347 -15.67 -10.75 -8.37
N GLU A 348 -15.09 -11.36 -9.40
CA GLU A 348 -14.11 -10.68 -10.28
C GLU A 348 -14.74 -9.42 -10.91
N THR A 349 -16.06 -9.28 -10.85
CA THR A 349 -16.77 -8.03 -11.14
C THR A 349 -17.22 -7.24 -9.91
N ASN A 350 -17.12 -7.77 -8.66
CA ASN A 350 -17.73 -7.14 -7.48
C ASN A 350 -16.95 -7.24 -6.14
N GLY A 351 -15.71 -7.68 -6.11
CA GLY A 351 -14.93 -7.62 -4.88
C GLY A 351 -13.91 -8.75 -4.71
N GLY A 352 -12.76 -8.63 -5.27
CA GLY A 352 -11.62 -9.52 -5.07
C GLY A 352 -10.63 -9.00 -4.04
N THR A 353 -9.76 -9.86 -3.58
CA THR A 353 -8.72 -9.61 -2.59
C THR A 353 -7.70 -8.59 -3.08
N MET A 354 -7.32 -7.68 -2.21
CA MET A 354 -6.41 -6.58 -2.52
C MET A 354 -5.01 -7.07 -2.90
N PHE A 355 -4.53 -6.63 -4.06
CA PHE A 355 -3.14 -6.67 -4.45
C PHE A 355 -2.45 -5.38 -4.11
N ILE A 356 -1.31 -5.48 -3.47
CA ILE A 356 -0.41 -4.37 -3.38
C ILE A 356 0.89 -4.80 -4.03
N GLY A 357 1.06 -4.35 -5.25
CA GLY A 357 2.26 -4.56 -6.02
C GLY A 357 3.45 -3.79 -5.49
N ARG A 358 4.60 -4.08 -6.05
CA ARG A 358 5.84 -3.35 -5.85
C ARG A 358 5.59 -1.86 -5.83
N SER A 359 6.24 -1.18 -4.90
CA SER A 359 6.30 0.29 -4.87
C SER A 359 7.06 0.88 -6.07
N ASP A 360 7.71 0.07 -6.88
CA ASP A 360 8.33 0.47 -8.16
C ASP A 360 7.30 0.90 -9.20
N VAL A 361 6.03 0.54 -8.98
CA VAL A 361 4.90 1.21 -9.62
C VAL A 361 4.73 2.63 -9.08
N SER A 362 5.53 3.03 -8.06
CA SER A 362 5.62 4.40 -7.54
C SER A 362 6.12 5.43 -8.54
N GLY A 363 6.50 4.98 -9.70
CA GLY A 363 6.69 5.85 -10.82
C GLY A 363 5.47 6.03 -11.68
N ALA A 364 4.27 5.75 -11.19
CA ALA A 364 3.08 6.24 -11.87
C ALA A 364 3.16 7.75 -11.93
N THR A 365 3.59 8.26 -13.06
CA THR A 365 3.52 9.67 -13.39
C THR A 365 2.08 10.08 -13.14
N ARG A 366 1.88 11.15 -12.37
CA ARG A 366 0.55 11.63 -12.01
C ARG A 366 -0.20 11.92 -13.29
N LYS A 367 -1.18 11.08 -13.65
CA LYS A 367 -2.10 11.44 -14.73
C LYS A 367 -2.76 12.77 -14.36
N PRO A 368 -2.83 13.72 -15.29
CA PRO A 368 -3.60 14.93 -15.07
C PRO A 368 -5.02 14.54 -14.67
N LYS A 369 -5.61 15.25 -13.72
CA LYS A 369 -7.00 15.03 -13.31
C LYS A 369 -7.91 15.03 -14.56
N PRO A 370 -8.91 14.14 -14.61
CA PRO A 370 -9.83 14.09 -15.75
C PRO A 370 -10.43 15.48 -16.04
N ILE A 371 -10.42 15.87 -17.28
CA ILE A 371 -11.12 17.07 -17.75
C ILE A 371 -12.57 16.63 -18.01
N GLY A 372 -13.44 16.83 -17.04
CA GLY A 372 -14.85 16.46 -17.11
C GLY A 372 -15.18 15.05 -16.60
N TYR A 373 -16.44 14.67 -16.71
CA TYR A 373 -16.95 13.35 -16.27
C TYR A 373 -16.49 12.26 -17.25
N ILE A 374 -15.85 11.22 -16.72
CA ILE A 374 -15.50 10.01 -17.47
C ILE A 374 -16.61 9.00 -17.35
N GLU A 375 -17.27 8.69 -18.46
CA GLU A 375 -18.29 7.66 -18.52
C GLU A 375 -17.68 6.28 -18.33
N PRO A 376 -18.16 5.48 -17.34
CA PRO A 376 -17.68 4.12 -17.15
C PRO A 376 -17.86 3.24 -18.39
N MET A 377 -16.92 2.32 -18.60
CA MET A 377 -17.08 1.31 -19.66
C MET A 377 -18.34 0.48 -19.44
N PRO A 378 -19.14 0.19 -20.49
CA PRO A 378 -20.32 -0.65 -20.35
C PRO A 378 -19.99 -2.01 -19.73
N LYS A 379 -20.72 -2.41 -18.69
CA LYS A 379 -20.47 -3.66 -17.95
C LYS A 379 -20.37 -4.90 -18.83
N LYS A 380 -21.19 -4.98 -19.92
CA LYS A 380 -21.14 -6.09 -20.89
C LYS A 380 -19.81 -6.13 -21.65
N GLN A 381 -19.25 -4.98 -21.99
CA GLN A 381 -17.96 -4.87 -22.67
C GLN A 381 -16.83 -5.23 -21.71
N LEU A 382 -16.84 -4.68 -20.50
CA LEU A 382 -15.86 -4.96 -19.47
C LEU A 382 -15.80 -6.47 -19.15
N ARG A 383 -16.94 -7.12 -18.93
CA ARG A 383 -17.02 -8.57 -18.70
C ARG A 383 -16.41 -9.40 -19.84
N ARG A 384 -16.60 -9.00 -21.10
CA ARG A 384 -15.97 -9.68 -22.24
C ARG A 384 -14.45 -9.56 -22.21
N ILE A 385 -13.93 -8.38 -21.88
CA ILE A 385 -12.50 -8.14 -21.77
C ILE A 385 -11.91 -8.96 -20.62
N VAL A 386 -12.52 -8.91 -19.43
CA VAL A 386 -12.10 -9.71 -18.26
C VAL A 386 -12.05 -11.19 -18.61
N LYS A 387 -13.13 -11.73 -19.20
CA LYS A 387 -13.19 -13.14 -19.59
C LYS A 387 -12.13 -13.51 -20.65
N ALA A 388 -11.90 -12.63 -21.63
CA ALA A 388 -10.87 -12.85 -22.66
C ALA A 388 -9.46 -12.82 -22.07
N PHE A 389 -9.21 -11.90 -21.13
CA PHE A 389 -7.91 -11.79 -20.44
C PHE A 389 -7.65 -13.00 -19.53
N ALA A 390 -8.67 -13.44 -18.78
CA ALA A 390 -8.61 -14.64 -17.94
C ALA A 390 -8.37 -15.93 -18.76
N LYS A 391 -9.01 -16.07 -19.95
CA LYS A 391 -8.76 -17.21 -20.84
C LYS A 391 -7.30 -17.33 -21.29
N ASN A 392 -6.57 -16.22 -21.31
CA ASN A 392 -5.13 -16.17 -21.61
C ASN A 392 -4.24 -16.20 -20.33
N GLY A 393 -4.77 -16.66 -19.21
CA GLY A 393 -4.07 -16.80 -17.94
C GLY A 393 -3.78 -15.46 -17.24
N GLY A 394 -4.53 -14.40 -17.57
CA GLY A 394 -4.43 -13.10 -16.91
C GLY A 394 -5.52 -12.87 -15.87
N VAL A 395 -5.31 -11.94 -14.96
CA VAL A 395 -6.24 -11.55 -13.89
C VAL A 395 -6.44 -10.03 -13.93
N ILE A 396 -7.70 -9.61 -13.90
CA ILE A 396 -8.08 -8.20 -13.71
C ILE A 396 -8.81 -8.11 -12.36
N GLN A 397 -8.26 -7.30 -11.45
CA GLN A 397 -8.83 -7.09 -10.12
C GLN A 397 -9.60 -5.79 -10.03
N MET A 398 -10.80 -5.88 -9.45
CA MET A 398 -11.72 -4.74 -9.26
C MET A 398 -12.47 -4.94 -7.95
N SER A 399 -12.10 -4.21 -6.91
CA SER A 399 -12.74 -4.27 -5.59
C SER A 399 -12.74 -2.90 -4.91
N SER A 400 -13.47 -2.76 -3.80
CA SER A 400 -13.38 -1.56 -2.95
C SER A 400 -11.97 -1.33 -2.41
N GLU A 401 -11.25 -2.42 -2.13
CA GLU A 401 -9.87 -2.36 -1.67
C GLU A 401 -8.91 -2.00 -2.81
N THR A 402 -9.20 -2.48 -4.04
CA THR A 402 -8.48 -2.04 -5.25
C THR A 402 -8.70 -0.55 -5.50
N ASP A 403 -9.93 -0.06 -5.35
CA ASP A 403 -10.23 1.38 -5.45
C ASP A 403 -9.43 2.19 -4.42
N ALA A 404 -9.44 1.76 -3.14
CA ALA A 404 -8.68 2.41 -2.08
C ALA A 404 -7.16 2.39 -2.34
N TYR A 405 -6.66 1.30 -2.90
CA TYR A 405 -5.25 1.21 -3.30
C TYR A 405 -4.93 2.19 -4.45
N LEU A 406 -5.75 2.21 -5.49
CA LEU A 406 -5.57 3.13 -6.62
C LEU A 406 -5.66 4.59 -6.16
N ASP A 407 -6.56 4.91 -5.21
CA ASP A 407 -6.63 6.24 -4.57
C ASP A 407 -5.32 6.59 -3.86
N SER A 408 -4.74 5.65 -3.12
CA SER A 408 -3.45 5.86 -2.43
C SER A 408 -2.28 6.11 -3.38
N LYS A 409 -2.41 5.67 -4.64
CA LYS A 409 -1.41 5.86 -5.72
C LYS A 409 -1.76 7.02 -6.65
N ASN A 410 -2.91 7.68 -6.43
CA ASN A 410 -3.46 8.68 -7.35
C ASN A 410 -3.55 8.17 -8.80
N ALA A 411 -3.95 6.88 -8.94
CA ALA A 411 -4.02 6.18 -10.22
C ALA A 411 -5.46 5.76 -10.55
N GLU A 412 -5.79 5.73 -11.82
CA GLU A 412 -7.08 5.21 -12.32
C GLU A 412 -7.03 3.70 -12.53
N ALA A 413 -5.87 3.18 -12.89
CA ALA A 413 -5.61 1.77 -13.10
C ALA A 413 -4.10 1.51 -13.01
N ILE A 414 -3.69 0.25 -12.86
CA ILE A 414 -2.28 -0.14 -12.80
C ILE A 414 -2.11 -1.52 -13.43
N THR A 415 -1.20 -1.65 -14.41
CA THR A 415 -0.69 -2.95 -14.83
C THR A 415 0.46 -3.37 -13.92
N TYR A 416 0.26 -4.45 -13.19
CA TYR A 416 1.25 -4.98 -12.27
C TYR A 416 2.35 -5.78 -12.98
N ASN A 417 1.97 -6.60 -13.95
CA ASN A 417 2.86 -7.42 -14.78
C ASN A 417 2.14 -7.87 -16.07
N ALA A 418 2.76 -8.77 -16.84
CA ALA A 418 2.19 -9.30 -18.10
C ALA A 418 0.82 -9.99 -17.95
N LYS A 419 0.41 -10.34 -16.72
CA LYS A 419 -0.80 -11.13 -16.43
C LYS A 419 -1.73 -10.50 -15.40
N THR A 420 -1.38 -9.37 -14.77
CA THR A 420 -2.18 -8.79 -13.68
C THR A 420 -2.45 -7.32 -13.89
N ILE A 421 -3.72 -6.93 -13.87
CA ILE A 421 -4.21 -5.56 -13.99
C ILE A 421 -5.08 -5.23 -12.78
N LEU A 422 -4.89 -4.03 -12.23
CA LEU A 422 -5.76 -3.43 -11.21
C LEU A 422 -6.61 -2.35 -11.86
N LEU A 423 -7.93 -2.47 -11.77
CA LEU A 423 -8.88 -1.49 -12.29
C LEU A 423 -9.83 -1.03 -11.20
N ARG A 424 -10.34 0.19 -11.33
CA ARG A 424 -11.49 0.63 -10.53
C ARG A 424 -12.73 -0.20 -10.85
N ARG A 425 -13.67 -0.29 -9.92
CA ARG A 425 -14.96 -1.01 -10.14
C ARG A 425 -15.80 -0.45 -11.29
N ASN A 426 -15.63 0.83 -11.61
CA ASN A 426 -16.28 1.49 -12.72
C ASN A 426 -15.23 2.22 -13.61
N PRO A 427 -14.35 1.49 -14.30
CA PRO A 427 -13.25 2.08 -15.04
C PRO A 427 -13.71 2.74 -16.33
N GLY A 428 -13.03 3.80 -16.76
CA GLY A 428 -13.18 4.36 -18.11
C GLY A 428 -12.60 3.41 -19.16
N ARG A 429 -13.00 3.61 -20.42
CA ARG A 429 -12.50 2.80 -21.56
C ARG A 429 -11.00 3.01 -21.76
N ALA A 430 -10.55 4.28 -21.69
CA ALA A 430 -9.15 4.61 -21.85
C ALA A 430 -8.28 3.85 -20.84
N SER A 431 -8.64 3.85 -19.55
CA SER A 431 -7.90 3.15 -18.50
C SER A 431 -7.82 1.64 -18.76
N VAL A 432 -8.93 1.01 -19.15
CA VAL A 432 -8.94 -0.44 -19.43
C VAL A 432 -8.04 -0.80 -20.61
N PHE A 433 -8.10 -0.05 -21.70
CA PHE A 433 -7.29 -0.36 -22.89
C PHE A 433 -5.84 0.01 -22.70
N GLU A 434 -5.53 1.04 -21.93
CA GLU A 434 -4.18 1.42 -21.55
C GLU A 434 -3.46 0.30 -20.79
N GLU A 435 -4.11 -0.26 -19.77
CA GLU A 435 -3.53 -1.34 -18.98
C GLU A 435 -3.35 -2.63 -19.83
N LEU A 436 -4.24 -2.91 -20.76
CA LEU A 436 -4.05 -4.02 -21.71
C LEU A 436 -2.83 -3.78 -22.65
N ILE A 437 -2.54 -2.54 -22.99
CA ILE A 437 -1.33 -2.20 -23.76
C ILE A 437 -0.09 -2.42 -22.91
N HIS A 438 -0.12 -2.02 -21.64
CA HIS A 438 0.99 -2.22 -20.71
C HIS A 438 1.27 -3.72 -20.47
N THR A 439 0.26 -4.58 -20.36
CA THR A 439 0.49 -6.03 -20.27
C THR A 439 1.22 -6.60 -21.48
N ALA A 440 0.92 -6.08 -22.68
CA ALA A 440 1.62 -6.48 -23.90
C ALA A 440 3.09 -5.98 -23.92
N GLN A 441 3.33 -4.79 -23.37
CA GLN A 441 4.70 -4.25 -23.21
C GLN A 441 5.53 -5.08 -22.25
N TYR A 442 4.98 -5.47 -21.10
CA TYR A 442 5.61 -6.39 -20.15
C TYR A 442 5.93 -7.75 -20.80
N ARG A 443 4.96 -8.33 -21.52
CA ARG A 443 5.14 -9.61 -22.19
C ARG A 443 6.27 -9.58 -23.22
N ASN A 444 6.47 -8.45 -23.89
CA ASN A 444 7.46 -8.27 -24.93
C ASN A 444 8.80 -7.71 -24.39
N GLY A 445 8.99 -7.64 -23.08
CA GLY A 445 10.22 -7.14 -22.46
C GLY A 445 10.52 -5.67 -22.75
N LYS A 446 9.50 -4.88 -23.12
CA LYS A 446 9.69 -3.45 -23.46
C LYS A 446 9.76 -2.54 -22.25
N ASN A 447 9.40 -3.03 -21.07
CA ASN A 447 9.52 -2.33 -19.80
C ASN A 447 10.60 -3.05 -18.98
N ASP A 448 11.79 -2.50 -18.94
CA ASP A 448 12.94 -3.02 -18.18
C ASP A 448 12.98 -2.50 -16.74
N GLY A 449 11.99 -1.70 -16.34
CA GLY A 449 11.91 -1.09 -15.01
C GLY A 449 12.67 0.22 -14.87
N SER A 450 13.44 0.66 -15.86
CA SER A 450 14.09 1.97 -15.85
C SER A 450 13.07 3.11 -15.98
N TYR A 451 13.43 4.28 -15.50
CA TYR A 451 12.59 5.48 -15.59
C TYR A 451 12.31 5.86 -17.05
N GLU A 452 13.34 5.81 -17.88
CA GLU A 452 13.25 6.11 -19.31
C GLU A 452 12.33 5.13 -20.03
N SER A 453 12.54 3.83 -19.83
CA SER A 453 11.73 2.76 -20.43
C SER A 453 10.26 2.90 -20.07
N ARG A 454 9.97 3.24 -18.83
CA ARG A 454 8.62 3.48 -18.36
C ARG A 454 7.97 4.66 -19.06
N LEU A 455 8.64 5.82 -19.15
CA LEU A 455 8.10 6.99 -19.87
C LEU A 455 7.85 6.67 -21.34
N LYS A 456 8.75 5.95 -21.98
CA LYS A 456 8.56 5.47 -23.38
C LYS A 456 7.33 4.56 -23.50
N CYS A 457 7.12 3.69 -22.53
CA CYS A 457 5.94 2.81 -22.48
C CYS A 457 4.64 3.60 -22.33
N GLU A 458 4.61 4.61 -21.45
CA GLU A 458 3.47 5.51 -21.27
C GLU A 458 3.16 6.29 -22.55
N ILE A 459 4.15 6.93 -23.13
CA ILE A 459 4.00 7.69 -24.40
C ILE A 459 3.45 6.79 -25.51
N TYR A 460 3.97 5.57 -25.62
CA TYR A 460 3.47 4.60 -26.60
C TYR A 460 2.01 4.23 -26.35
N ALA A 461 1.63 4.00 -25.09
CA ALA A 461 0.25 3.65 -24.73
C ALA A 461 -0.73 4.78 -25.08
N GLN A 462 -0.39 6.04 -24.72
CA GLN A 462 -1.23 7.19 -25.04
C GLN A 462 -1.36 7.38 -26.57
N LYS A 463 -0.27 7.28 -27.32
CA LYS A 463 -0.29 7.37 -28.80
C LYS A 463 -1.17 6.27 -29.41
N LYS A 464 -1.12 5.06 -28.88
CA LYS A 464 -1.94 3.94 -29.34
C LYS A 464 -3.42 4.13 -29.03
N LEU A 465 -3.75 4.63 -27.85
CA LEU A 465 -5.14 5.01 -27.48
C LEU A 465 -5.71 6.05 -28.46
N LEU A 466 -4.97 7.11 -28.75
CA LEU A 466 -5.40 8.15 -29.68
C LEU A 466 -5.54 7.63 -31.13
N LYS A 467 -4.61 6.79 -31.58
CA LYS A 467 -4.66 6.16 -32.91
C LYS A 467 -5.91 5.32 -33.08
N TYR A 468 -6.29 4.56 -32.07
CA TYR A 468 -7.44 3.63 -32.12
C TYR A 468 -8.67 4.14 -31.37
N LYS A 469 -8.78 5.45 -31.10
CA LYS A 469 -9.86 6.05 -30.32
C LYS A 469 -11.26 5.68 -30.78
N LYS A 470 -11.51 5.57 -32.09
CA LYS A 470 -12.78 5.12 -32.66
C LYS A 470 -13.07 3.64 -32.37
N VAL A 471 -12.06 2.77 -32.46
CA VAL A 471 -12.17 1.32 -32.20
C VAL A 471 -12.46 1.08 -30.72
N TYR A 472 -11.75 1.79 -29.85
CA TYR A 472 -11.92 1.71 -28.40
C TYR A 472 -13.17 2.46 -27.91
N LYS A 473 -13.83 3.22 -28.80
CA LYS A 473 -15.01 4.04 -28.48
C LYS A 473 -14.75 5.01 -27.31
N LEU A 474 -13.59 5.67 -27.34
CA LEU A 474 -13.25 6.66 -26.32
C LEU A 474 -14.18 7.87 -26.41
N THR A 475 -14.61 8.37 -25.26
CA THR A 475 -15.38 9.61 -25.16
C THR A 475 -14.48 10.82 -25.40
N GLU A 476 -15.05 11.98 -25.70
CA GLU A 476 -14.28 13.21 -25.87
C GLU A 476 -13.48 13.57 -24.61
N ALA A 477 -14.04 13.36 -23.41
CA ALA A 477 -13.35 13.56 -22.14
C ALA A 477 -12.13 12.64 -22.00
N GLU A 478 -12.25 11.35 -22.38
CA GLU A 478 -11.14 10.40 -22.37
C GLU A 478 -10.07 10.77 -23.41
N ILE A 479 -10.48 11.26 -24.58
CA ILE A 479 -9.55 11.70 -25.63
C ILE A 479 -8.74 12.91 -25.15
N GLU A 480 -9.38 13.92 -24.54
CA GLU A 480 -8.70 15.10 -24.01
C GLU A 480 -7.77 14.74 -22.83
N GLN A 481 -8.20 13.86 -21.94
CA GLN A 481 -7.35 13.34 -20.87
C GLN A 481 -6.12 12.61 -21.43
N THR A 482 -6.30 11.76 -22.44
CA THR A 482 -5.22 11.03 -23.12
C THR A 482 -4.23 11.97 -23.80
N LYS A 483 -4.72 13.05 -24.47
CA LYS A 483 -3.84 14.08 -25.06
C LYS A 483 -3.06 14.85 -24.01
N ALA A 484 -3.70 15.19 -22.88
CA ALA A 484 -3.03 15.89 -21.78
C ALA A 484 -1.95 15.01 -21.13
N ALA A 485 -2.24 13.72 -20.90
CA ALA A 485 -1.27 12.74 -20.39
C ALA A 485 -0.09 12.58 -21.34
N LEU A 486 -0.34 12.46 -22.65
CA LEU A 486 0.72 12.36 -23.65
C LEU A 486 1.67 13.56 -23.61
N ARG A 487 1.11 14.78 -23.58
CA ARG A 487 1.94 16.01 -23.48
C ARG A 487 2.78 16.03 -22.21
N SER A 488 2.21 15.60 -21.08
CA SER A 488 2.93 15.54 -19.80
C SER A 488 4.11 14.56 -19.87
N TYR A 489 3.88 13.35 -20.37
CA TYR A 489 4.94 12.33 -20.47
C TYR A 489 6.03 12.70 -21.48
N GLU A 490 5.67 13.32 -22.60
CA GLU A 490 6.65 13.81 -23.56
C GLU A 490 7.49 15.00 -23.02
N ALA A 491 6.90 15.85 -22.19
CA ALA A 491 7.64 16.92 -21.50
C ALA A 491 8.61 16.33 -20.46
N GLU A 492 8.13 15.38 -19.64
CA GLU A 492 8.92 14.70 -18.61
C GLU A 492 10.11 13.91 -19.20
N LEU A 493 9.91 13.25 -20.34
CA LEU A 493 10.98 12.55 -21.04
C LEU A 493 12.04 13.54 -21.63
N ARG A 494 11.59 14.71 -22.08
CA ARG A 494 12.52 15.77 -22.55
C ARG A 494 13.35 16.33 -21.40
N GLU A 495 12.73 16.60 -20.25
CA GLU A 495 13.43 17.06 -19.05
C GLU A 495 14.44 16.02 -18.55
N TYR A 496 14.08 14.74 -18.59
CA TYR A 496 14.99 13.64 -18.23
C TYR A 496 16.26 13.67 -19.07
N TYR A 497 16.13 13.78 -20.39
CA TYR A 497 17.31 13.88 -21.27
C TYR A 497 18.11 15.17 -21.11
N GLN A 498 17.48 16.27 -20.72
CA GLN A 498 18.18 17.54 -20.48
C GLN A 498 19.00 17.52 -19.19
N ARG A 499 18.60 16.70 -18.17
CA ARG A 499 19.35 16.55 -16.93
C ARG A 499 20.56 15.63 -17.06
N GLY A 500 20.71 14.91 -18.15
CA GLY A 500 21.83 14.01 -18.40
C GLY A 500 21.84 12.75 -17.53
N GLU A 501 20.67 12.36 -17.02
CA GLU A 501 20.47 11.15 -16.22
C GLU A 501 20.14 9.92 -17.09
#